data_e2102a6aa8d2488301193eb2c09504d2
#
_entry.id   e2102a6aa8d2488301193eb2c09504d2
#
_cell.length_a   1.000
_cell.length_b   1.000
_cell.length_c   1.000
_cell.angle_alpha   90.00
_cell.angle_beta   90.00
_cell.angle_gamma   90.00
#
_symmetry.space_group_name_H-M   'P 1'
#
loop_
_entity.id
_entity.type
_entity.pdbx_description
1 polymer ?
#
loop_
_entity_poly.entity_id
_entity_poly.type
_entity_poly.pdbx_seq_one_letter_code
_entity_poly.pdbx_strand_id
1 'polypeptide(L)'
;MEILISEHLQDPEDGFGLQQAVLEEVAAGKRGSVALIWTSGRYVGATRQETRLPGFGKAVRLAGEAGFPVLVRNSGGGAVAANRGSLSFSLTLPVQDLRHGLYERYADGVDLMAAALRRVGVEAEGGEVKGEFCPGAYSVRSGGPEGVKHAGLAQRVTRRAARLEALILVSETREVRYVLGQFYSALGLPFRPGSVDDLPAGVRRVVEALSEEVGERYGAVEGSIGAETFERTRSLREHWRVIPEAGSSL
;
A
#
# COMPACT_ATOMS: atom_id res chain seq x y z
N MET A 1 19.34 -9.49 2.11
CA MET A 1 18.01 -9.02 1.58
C MET A 1 18.21 -8.45 0.19
N GLU A 2 17.21 -8.57 -0.71
CA GLU A 2 17.23 -7.88 -2.02
C GLU A 2 16.34 -6.63 -1.95
N ILE A 3 16.73 -5.55 -2.63
CA ILE A 3 15.86 -4.40 -2.91
C ILE A 3 15.49 -4.49 -4.39
N LEU A 4 14.19 -4.58 -4.67
CA LEU A 4 13.63 -4.54 -6.01
C LEU A 4 12.91 -3.21 -6.21
N ILE A 5 13.22 -2.49 -7.26
CA ILE A 5 12.56 -1.23 -7.60
C ILE A 5 11.89 -1.40 -8.97
N SER A 6 10.59 -1.11 -9.03
CA SER A 6 9.83 -1.07 -10.27
C SER A 6 9.29 0.34 -10.48
N GLU A 7 9.95 1.08 -11.37
CA GLU A 7 9.46 2.40 -11.75
C GLU A 7 8.18 2.26 -12.54
N HIS A 8 7.18 3.00 -12.13
CA HIS A 8 5.93 3.28 -12.79
C HIS A 8 5.24 2.12 -13.56
N LEU A 9 4.52 1.28 -12.82
CA LEU A 9 3.60 0.30 -13.40
C LEU A 9 2.37 1.03 -13.96
N GLN A 10 2.11 0.88 -15.27
CA GLN A 10 0.99 1.56 -15.92
C GLN A 10 -0.37 1.04 -15.43
N ASP A 11 -0.50 -0.27 -15.36
CA ASP A 11 -1.70 -0.94 -14.86
C ASP A 11 -1.58 -1.13 -13.34
N PRO A 12 -2.47 -0.55 -12.53
CA PRO A 12 -2.36 -0.64 -11.08
C PRO A 12 -2.50 -2.08 -10.55
N GLU A 13 -3.16 -2.97 -11.29
CA GLU A 13 -3.24 -4.40 -11.00
C GLU A 13 -1.85 -5.06 -10.96
N ASP A 14 -0.90 -4.56 -11.75
CA ASP A 14 0.47 -5.09 -11.77
C ASP A 14 1.19 -4.84 -10.45
N GLY A 15 0.92 -3.75 -9.74
CA GLY A 15 1.46 -3.52 -8.40
C GLY A 15 0.98 -4.57 -7.40
N PHE A 16 -0.30 -4.91 -7.43
CA PHE A 16 -0.87 -5.98 -6.59
C PHE A 16 -0.36 -7.36 -7.03
N GLY A 17 -0.26 -7.59 -8.34
CA GLY A 17 0.29 -8.83 -8.90
C GLY A 17 1.76 -9.04 -8.54
N LEU A 18 2.59 -7.99 -8.67
CA LEU A 18 4.02 -8.04 -8.41
C LEU A 18 4.33 -8.38 -6.94
N GLN A 19 3.70 -7.68 -6.00
CA GLN A 19 3.88 -7.99 -4.58
C GLN A 19 3.36 -9.40 -4.22
N GLN A 20 2.36 -9.93 -4.93
CA GLN A 20 1.87 -11.28 -4.72
C GLN A 20 2.83 -12.31 -5.32
N ALA A 21 3.37 -12.07 -6.52
CA ALA A 21 4.38 -12.94 -7.15
C ALA A 21 5.64 -13.04 -6.27
N VAL A 22 6.14 -11.92 -5.76
CA VAL A 22 7.28 -11.91 -4.82
C VAL A 22 6.96 -12.68 -3.53
N LEU A 23 5.75 -12.52 -2.97
CA LEU A 23 5.34 -13.30 -1.80
C LEU A 23 5.35 -14.82 -2.07
N GLU A 24 4.90 -15.24 -3.25
CA GLU A 24 4.89 -16.64 -3.66
C GLU A 24 6.32 -17.18 -3.87
N GLU A 25 7.23 -16.39 -4.45
CA GLU A 25 8.63 -16.76 -4.63
C GLU A 25 9.36 -16.93 -3.29
N VAL A 26 9.16 -16.02 -2.34
CA VAL A 26 9.72 -16.13 -0.99
C VAL A 26 9.13 -17.33 -0.25
N ALA A 27 7.81 -17.53 -0.33
CA ALA A 27 7.15 -18.69 0.29
C ALA A 27 7.61 -20.03 -0.29
N ALA A 28 7.99 -20.05 -1.57
CA ALA A 28 8.54 -21.23 -2.25
C ALA A 28 10.04 -21.44 -2.00
N GLY A 29 10.71 -20.50 -1.31
CA GLY A 29 12.16 -20.52 -1.10
C GLY A 29 12.98 -20.20 -2.35
N LYS A 30 12.36 -19.68 -3.41
CA LYS A 30 13.06 -19.23 -4.63
C LYS A 30 13.81 -17.92 -4.42
N ARG A 31 13.37 -17.10 -3.46
CA ARG A 31 14.02 -15.87 -3.00
C ARG A 31 14.16 -15.87 -1.49
N GLY A 32 15.15 -15.13 -1.00
CA GLY A 32 15.26 -14.76 0.41
C GLY A 32 14.31 -13.62 0.78
N SER A 33 14.72 -12.80 1.75
CA SER A 33 13.96 -11.59 2.11
C SER A 33 14.05 -10.53 1.02
N VAL A 34 12.93 -9.86 0.73
CA VAL A 34 12.81 -8.87 -0.34
C VAL A 34 12.14 -7.60 0.17
N ALA A 35 12.73 -6.45 -0.11
CA ALA A 35 12.08 -5.15 -0.09
C ALA A 35 11.71 -4.78 -1.53
N LEU A 36 10.44 -4.48 -1.79
CA LEU A 36 9.95 -4.08 -3.11
C LEU A 36 9.38 -2.67 -3.02
N ILE A 37 9.82 -1.79 -3.91
CA ILE A 37 9.38 -0.38 -4.02
C ILE A 37 8.82 -0.17 -5.43
N TRP A 38 7.60 0.41 -5.53
CA TRP A 38 7.02 0.70 -6.84
C TRP A 38 6.05 1.88 -6.80
N THR A 39 5.85 2.49 -7.97
CA THR A 39 4.76 3.44 -8.23
C THR A 39 3.81 2.86 -9.26
N SER A 40 2.57 3.30 -9.26
CA SER A 40 1.56 2.82 -10.21
C SER A 40 0.60 3.94 -10.63
N GLY A 41 -0.29 3.62 -11.57
CA GLY A 41 -1.40 4.49 -11.96
C GLY A 41 -2.41 4.70 -10.82
N ARG A 42 -3.48 5.45 -11.14
CA ARG A 42 -4.58 5.71 -10.19
C ARG A 42 -5.36 4.44 -9.86
N TYR A 43 -5.70 4.24 -8.59
CA TYR A 43 -6.64 3.21 -8.15
C TYR A 43 -7.21 3.54 -6.76
N VAL A 44 -8.35 2.90 -6.43
CA VAL A 44 -8.82 2.71 -5.06
C VAL A 44 -8.64 1.24 -4.71
N GLY A 45 -7.88 0.95 -3.67
CA GLY A 45 -7.69 -0.41 -3.14
C GLY A 45 -8.70 -0.69 -2.02
N ALA A 46 -9.83 -1.30 -2.34
CA ALA A 46 -10.86 -1.70 -1.37
C ALA A 46 -10.55 -3.07 -0.75
N THR A 47 -11.15 -3.37 0.39
CA THR A 47 -11.07 -4.67 1.05
C THR A 47 -12.30 -5.53 0.75
N ARG A 48 -12.18 -6.85 0.95
CA ARG A 48 -13.33 -7.77 0.82
C ARG A 48 -14.48 -7.47 1.78
N GLN A 49 -14.22 -6.81 2.91
CA GLN A 49 -15.29 -6.41 3.83
C GLN A 49 -16.10 -5.25 3.25
N GLU A 50 -15.43 -4.28 2.64
CA GLU A 50 -16.09 -3.13 2.04
C GLU A 50 -16.93 -3.49 0.83
N THR A 51 -16.57 -4.54 0.04
CA THR A 51 -17.39 -5.00 -1.09
C THR A 51 -18.80 -5.45 -0.68
N ARG A 52 -19.02 -5.73 0.61
CA ARG A 52 -20.32 -6.16 1.16
C ARG A 52 -21.16 -5.00 1.70
N LEU A 53 -20.63 -3.78 1.74
CA LEU A 53 -21.34 -2.61 2.24
C LEU A 53 -22.38 -2.13 1.21
N PRO A 54 -23.58 -1.72 1.64
CA PRO A 54 -24.67 -1.33 0.73
C PRO A 54 -24.29 -0.21 -0.27
N GLY A 55 -23.40 0.70 0.14
CA GLY A 55 -22.93 1.81 -0.68
C GLY A 55 -21.80 1.46 -1.66
N PHE A 56 -21.29 0.22 -1.68
CA PHE A 56 -20.08 -0.15 -2.43
C PHE A 56 -20.21 0.09 -3.94
N GLY A 57 -21.33 -0.32 -4.55
CA GLY A 57 -21.57 -0.07 -5.98
C GLY A 57 -21.56 1.42 -6.35
N LYS A 58 -22.13 2.28 -5.48
CA LYS A 58 -22.05 3.74 -5.64
C LYS A 58 -20.62 4.24 -5.50
N ALA A 59 -19.87 3.73 -4.52
CA ALA A 59 -18.47 4.09 -4.30
C ALA A 59 -17.59 3.73 -5.51
N VAL A 60 -17.78 2.53 -6.10
CA VAL A 60 -17.08 2.08 -7.31
C VAL A 60 -17.36 3.01 -8.49
N ARG A 61 -18.62 3.38 -8.72
CA ARG A 61 -18.99 4.29 -9.82
C ARG A 61 -18.33 5.65 -9.64
N LEU A 62 -18.45 6.27 -8.46
CA LEU A 62 -17.86 7.59 -8.19
C LEU A 62 -16.32 7.58 -8.32
N ALA A 63 -15.65 6.53 -7.87
CA ALA A 63 -14.21 6.38 -8.07
C ALA A 63 -13.86 6.25 -9.56
N GLY A 64 -14.62 5.46 -10.33
CA GLY A 64 -14.45 5.32 -11.77
C GLY A 64 -14.65 6.64 -12.53
N GLU A 65 -15.67 7.42 -12.19
CA GLU A 65 -15.93 8.77 -12.74
C GLU A 65 -14.77 9.74 -12.45
N ALA A 66 -14.07 9.56 -11.32
CA ALA A 66 -12.88 10.31 -10.96
C ALA A 66 -11.59 9.76 -11.62
N GLY A 67 -11.67 8.70 -12.45
CA GLY A 67 -10.53 8.07 -13.11
C GLY A 67 -9.71 7.14 -12.21
N PHE A 68 -10.32 6.63 -11.12
CA PHE A 68 -9.70 5.69 -10.18
C PHE A 68 -10.41 4.33 -10.27
N PRO A 69 -9.90 3.34 -11.03
CA PRO A 69 -10.44 1.99 -11.00
C PRO A 69 -10.37 1.43 -9.58
N VAL A 70 -11.39 0.64 -9.19
CA VAL A 70 -11.43 0.00 -7.88
C VAL A 70 -10.88 -1.42 -7.97
N LEU A 71 -9.90 -1.72 -7.14
CA LEU A 71 -9.27 -3.03 -7.03
C LEU A 71 -9.55 -3.61 -5.63
N VAL A 72 -9.67 -4.94 -5.53
CA VAL A 72 -9.89 -5.62 -4.24
C VAL A 72 -8.60 -6.23 -3.76
N ARG A 73 -8.05 -5.69 -2.66
CA ARG A 73 -6.80 -6.16 -2.06
C ARG A 73 -7.02 -7.32 -1.08
N ASN A 74 -5.99 -8.10 -0.86
CA ASN A 74 -6.01 -9.28 0.01
C ASN A 74 -5.33 -9.07 1.38
N SER A 75 -5.02 -7.84 1.74
CA SER A 75 -4.54 -7.40 3.06
C SER A 75 -5.65 -6.75 3.87
N GLY A 76 -5.43 -6.58 5.16
CA GLY A 76 -6.40 -5.99 6.09
C GLY A 76 -6.52 -4.46 5.99
N GLY A 77 -7.36 -3.87 6.86
CA GLY A 77 -7.60 -2.43 6.95
C GLY A 77 -8.87 -1.97 6.23
N GLY A 78 -8.92 -0.73 5.77
CA GLY A 78 -9.98 -0.13 4.98
C GLY A 78 -9.50 0.29 3.58
N ALA A 79 -10.34 1.00 2.82
CA ALA A 79 -9.99 1.47 1.50
C ALA A 79 -8.83 2.48 1.53
N VAL A 80 -7.99 2.39 0.52
CA VAL A 80 -6.89 3.31 0.26
C VAL A 80 -7.00 3.84 -1.17
N ALA A 81 -6.39 4.96 -1.49
CA ALA A 81 -6.26 5.42 -2.87
C ALA A 81 -4.83 5.81 -3.17
N ALA A 82 -4.40 5.56 -4.40
CA ALA A 82 -3.09 5.89 -4.89
C ALA A 82 -3.17 6.55 -6.27
N ASN A 83 -2.15 7.32 -6.58
CA ASN A 83 -1.91 7.91 -7.89
C ASN A 83 -0.40 7.92 -8.17
N ARG A 84 0.05 8.64 -9.20
CA ARG A 84 1.48 8.74 -9.55
C ARG A 84 2.34 9.41 -8.46
N GLY A 85 1.72 10.22 -7.61
CA GLY A 85 2.34 10.84 -6.45
C GLY A 85 2.38 9.94 -5.22
N SER A 86 1.93 8.69 -5.32
CA SER A 86 1.96 7.71 -4.24
C SER A 86 3.06 6.67 -4.48
N LEU A 87 3.66 6.20 -3.39
CA LEU A 87 4.69 5.17 -3.41
C LEU A 87 4.21 3.96 -2.62
N SER A 88 4.29 2.79 -3.23
CA SER A 88 4.05 1.52 -2.57
C SER A 88 5.36 0.86 -2.17
N PHE A 89 5.35 0.26 -0.99
CA PHE A 89 6.47 -0.48 -0.43
C PHE A 89 5.98 -1.82 0.11
N SER A 90 6.77 -2.87 -0.02
CA SER A 90 6.55 -4.09 0.74
C SER A 90 7.86 -4.74 1.18
N LEU A 91 7.83 -5.28 2.40
CA LEU A 91 8.89 -6.09 2.98
C LEU A 91 8.37 -7.53 3.09
N THR A 92 8.93 -8.43 2.30
CA THR A 92 8.54 -9.84 2.28
C THR A 92 9.64 -10.69 2.90
N LEU A 93 9.28 -11.44 3.94
CA LEU A 93 10.20 -12.23 4.76
C LEU A 93 9.76 -13.69 4.78
N PRO A 94 10.70 -14.66 4.72
CA PRO A 94 10.39 -16.04 5.04
C PRO A 94 10.00 -16.16 6.51
N VAL A 95 8.95 -16.93 6.82
CA VAL A 95 8.50 -17.21 8.18
C VAL A 95 8.28 -18.71 8.37
N GLN A 96 8.45 -19.16 9.61
CA GLN A 96 8.22 -20.57 9.98
C GLN A 96 6.86 -20.78 10.65
N ASP A 97 6.29 -19.71 11.22
CA ASP A 97 5.01 -19.73 11.93
C ASP A 97 4.16 -18.50 11.55
N LEU A 98 2.87 -18.72 11.35
CA LEU A 98 1.88 -17.70 11.01
C LEU A 98 1.71 -16.60 12.08
N ARG A 99 1.90 -16.95 13.34
CA ARG A 99 1.63 -16.06 14.48
C ARG A 99 2.88 -15.38 15.00
N HIS A 100 4.04 -16.01 14.84
CA HIS A 100 5.29 -15.50 15.39
C HIS A 100 5.72 -14.22 14.65
N GLY A 101 6.09 -13.19 15.41
CA GLY A 101 6.62 -11.94 14.90
C GLY A 101 5.60 -11.03 14.20
N LEU A 102 4.28 -11.25 14.37
CA LEU A 102 3.25 -10.43 13.71
C LEU A 102 3.32 -8.96 14.14
N TYR A 103 3.37 -8.72 15.44
CA TYR A 103 3.41 -7.37 16.01
C TYR A 103 4.78 -6.72 15.86
N GLU A 104 5.82 -7.50 16.00
CA GLU A 104 7.22 -7.09 15.82
C GLU A 104 7.45 -6.58 14.40
N ARG A 105 6.96 -7.30 13.39
CA ARG A 105 7.05 -6.84 11.98
C ARG A 105 6.32 -5.52 11.74
N TYR A 106 5.17 -5.31 12.39
CA TYR A 106 4.48 -4.03 12.32
C TYR A 106 5.29 -2.91 12.98
N ALA A 107 5.83 -3.15 14.17
CA ALA A 107 6.65 -2.18 14.89
C ALA A 107 7.90 -1.80 14.06
N ASP A 108 8.64 -2.81 13.57
CA ASP A 108 9.80 -2.61 12.70
C ASP A 108 9.44 -1.84 11.42
N GLY A 109 8.30 -2.14 10.81
CA GLY A 109 7.85 -1.46 9.61
C GLY A 109 7.45 0.00 9.85
N VAL A 110 6.78 0.29 10.96
CA VAL A 110 6.47 1.68 11.36
C VAL A 110 7.75 2.45 11.61
N ASP A 111 8.72 1.87 12.34
CA ASP A 111 10.00 2.50 12.63
C ASP A 111 10.82 2.75 11.35
N LEU A 112 10.84 1.78 10.42
CA LEU A 112 11.48 1.93 9.11
C LEU A 112 10.87 3.08 8.31
N MET A 113 9.53 3.11 8.19
CA MET A 113 8.84 4.17 7.47
C MET A 113 9.08 5.55 8.10
N ALA A 114 8.97 5.65 9.42
CA ALA A 114 9.22 6.90 10.13
C ALA A 114 10.69 7.37 9.96
N ALA A 115 11.65 6.46 10.02
CA ALA A 115 13.07 6.79 9.79
C ALA A 115 13.31 7.28 8.36
N ALA A 116 12.78 6.60 7.35
CA ALA A 116 12.88 7.03 5.95
C ALA A 116 12.23 8.41 5.71
N LEU A 117 11.06 8.68 6.31
CA LEU A 117 10.39 9.97 6.19
C LEU A 117 11.16 11.10 6.91
N ARG A 118 11.84 10.82 8.02
CA ARG A 118 12.72 11.81 8.66
C ARG A 118 13.90 12.21 7.78
N ARG A 119 14.44 11.30 6.96
CA ARG A 119 15.51 11.62 5.98
C ARG A 119 15.05 12.62 4.90
N VAL A 120 13.75 12.77 4.71
CA VAL A 120 13.18 13.75 3.78
C VAL A 120 12.54 14.96 4.47
N GLY A 121 12.86 15.17 5.75
CA GLY A 121 12.49 16.39 6.50
C GLY A 121 11.10 16.32 7.15
N VAL A 122 10.53 15.13 7.35
CA VAL A 122 9.24 14.97 8.05
C VAL A 122 9.49 14.49 9.48
N GLU A 123 8.95 15.19 10.47
CA GLU A 123 8.93 14.76 11.88
C GLU A 123 7.92 13.60 12.05
N ALA A 124 8.28 12.42 11.48
CA ALA A 124 7.41 11.27 11.40
C ALA A 124 7.48 10.40 12.67
N GLU A 125 6.30 9.95 13.10
CA GLU A 125 6.11 9.02 14.21
C GLU A 125 5.02 7.98 13.89
N GLY A 126 5.03 6.86 14.60
CA GLY A 126 3.93 5.88 14.53
C GLY A 126 2.69 6.37 15.28
N GLY A 127 1.50 6.12 14.72
CA GLY A 127 0.24 6.42 15.39
C GLY A 127 -0.89 6.81 14.43
N GLU A 128 -2.13 6.59 14.88
CA GLU A 128 -3.34 6.90 14.14
C GLU A 128 -3.63 8.40 14.11
N VAL A 129 -4.15 8.88 12.99
CA VAL A 129 -4.66 10.24 12.80
C VAL A 129 -6.19 10.22 12.85
N LYS A 130 -6.78 11.10 13.62
CA LYS A 130 -8.24 11.16 13.81
C LYS A 130 -8.95 11.39 12.47
N GLY A 131 -9.87 10.49 12.14
CA GLY A 131 -10.64 10.52 10.90
C GLY A 131 -9.83 10.21 9.63
N GLU A 132 -8.68 9.56 9.74
CA GLU A 132 -7.90 9.11 8.60
C GLU A 132 -8.63 8.05 7.76
N PHE A 133 -8.24 7.89 6.49
CA PHE A 133 -8.63 6.72 5.71
C PHE A 133 -7.90 5.47 6.23
N CYS A 134 -8.51 4.29 6.06
CA CYS A 134 -7.93 3.03 6.52
C CYS A 134 -7.33 3.18 7.94
N PRO A 135 -8.15 3.52 8.97
CA PRO A 135 -7.66 3.81 10.30
C PRO A 135 -7.01 2.59 10.94
N GLY A 136 -5.98 2.82 11.75
CA GLY A 136 -5.30 1.74 12.45
C GLY A 136 -4.04 2.16 13.20
N ALA A 137 -3.65 1.35 14.19
CA ALA A 137 -2.50 1.61 15.06
C ALA A 137 -1.14 1.69 14.32
N TYR A 138 -1.09 1.21 13.08
CA TYR A 138 0.14 1.13 12.30
C TYR A 138 0.18 2.16 11.17
N SER A 139 -0.34 3.35 11.44
CA SER A 139 -0.14 4.53 10.59
C SER A 139 1.16 5.23 10.95
N VAL A 140 1.76 5.90 9.98
CA VAL A 140 2.89 6.83 10.19
C VAL A 140 2.41 8.23 9.88
N ARG A 141 2.58 9.13 10.84
CA ARG A 141 2.02 10.48 10.84
C ARG A 141 3.05 11.54 11.20
N SER A 142 2.68 12.81 11.02
CA SER A 142 3.30 13.96 11.65
C SER A 142 2.23 14.86 12.28
N GLY A 143 2.60 15.68 13.26
CA GLY A 143 1.68 16.60 13.94
C GLY A 143 0.69 15.94 14.90
N GLY A 144 0.99 14.72 15.37
CA GLY A 144 0.19 14.00 16.36
C GLY A 144 -1.17 13.52 15.86
N PRO A 145 -2.14 13.22 16.75
CA PRO A 145 -3.45 12.65 16.40
C PRO A 145 -4.33 13.54 15.50
N GLU A 146 -4.15 14.85 15.54
CA GLU A 146 -4.87 15.80 14.68
C GLU A 146 -4.09 16.18 13.41
N GLY A 147 -2.90 15.59 13.22
CA GLY A 147 -1.99 15.90 12.13
C GLY A 147 -2.33 15.23 10.80
N VAL A 148 -1.29 14.77 10.11
CA VAL A 148 -1.35 14.21 8.75
C VAL A 148 -0.82 12.77 8.76
N LYS A 149 -1.52 11.86 8.09
CA LYS A 149 -1.07 10.51 7.79
C LYS A 149 -0.24 10.51 6.51
N HIS A 150 0.96 10.02 6.60
CA HIS A 150 1.87 9.88 5.47
C HIS A 150 1.92 8.45 4.92
N ALA A 151 1.81 7.45 5.80
CA ALA A 151 1.77 6.06 5.38
C ALA A 151 0.81 5.24 6.26
N GLY A 152 0.30 4.16 5.70
CA GLY A 152 -0.46 3.15 6.42
C GLY A 152 0.10 1.76 6.10
N LEU A 153 0.24 0.93 7.14
CA LEU A 153 0.82 -0.40 7.02
C LEU A 153 -0.24 -1.50 7.18
N ALA A 154 -0.08 -2.57 6.40
CA ALA A 154 -0.88 -3.78 6.49
C ALA A 154 0.01 -5.02 6.34
N GLN A 155 -0.47 -6.19 6.77
CA GLN A 155 0.24 -7.45 6.58
C GLN A 155 -0.60 -8.50 5.86
N ARG A 156 0.08 -9.32 5.08
CA ARG A 156 -0.39 -10.59 4.55
C ARG A 156 0.56 -11.70 5.02
N VAL A 157 0.05 -12.67 5.78
CA VAL A 157 0.85 -13.79 6.26
C VAL A 157 0.37 -15.08 5.63
N THR A 158 1.30 -15.88 5.15
CA THR A 158 1.11 -17.24 4.63
C THR A 158 1.90 -18.22 5.50
N ARG A 159 1.80 -19.51 5.24
CA ARG A 159 2.52 -20.52 6.03
C ARG A 159 4.04 -20.34 6.04
N ARG A 160 4.63 -19.77 4.97
CA ARG A 160 6.09 -19.73 4.77
C ARG A 160 6.64 -18.32 4.50
N ALA A 161 5.79 -17.35 4.29
CA ALA A 161 6.20 -15.97 4.08
C ALA A 161 5.21 -14.98 4.69
N ALA A 162 5.73 -13.85 5.17
CA ALA A 162 4.95 -12.70 5.59
C ALA A 162 5.34 -11.51 4.74
N ARG A 163 4.36 -10.76 4.25
CA ARG A 163 4.51 -9.49 3.57
C ARG A 163 3.93 -8.38 4.43
N LEU A 164 4.77 -7.46 4.86
CA LEU A 164 4.37 -6.16 5.36
C LEU A 164 4.31 -5.22 4.15
N GLU A 165 3.24 -4.47 4.01
CA GLU A 165 3.07 -3.51 2.92
C GLU A 165 2.74 -2.13 3.48
N ALA A 166 3.20 -1.08 2.79
CA ALA A 166 2.88 0.30 3.08
C ALA A 166 2.49 1.04 1.80
N LEU A 167 1.51 1.92 1.92
CA LEU A 167 1.22 2.95 0.93
C LEU A 167 1.64 4.30 1.53
N ILE A 168 2.51 5.01 0.82
CA ILE A 168 3.06 6.32 1.22
C ILE A 168 2.48 7.37 0.27
N LEU A 169 1.85 8.39 0.82
CA LEU A 169 1.32 9.53 0.07
C LEU A 169 2.40 10.61 0.02
N VAL A 170 2.96 10.84 -1.18
CA VAL A 170 4.12 11.73 -1.36
C VAL A 170 3.71 13.07 -1.94
N SER A 171 2.97 13.06 -3.05
CA SER A 171 2.54 14.28 -3.75
C SER A 171 1.20 14.07 -4.46
N GLU A 172 0.65 15.13 -5.06
CA GLU A 172 -0.66 15.07 -5.77
C GLU A 172 -1.80 14.54 -4.88
N THR A 173 -1.68 14.71 -3.56
CA THR A 173 -2.64 14.16 -2.58
C THR A 173 -4.02 14.80 -2.67
N ARG A 174 -4.18 15.94 -3.37
CA ARG A 174 -5.48 16.55 -3.63
C ARG A 174 -6.44 15.61 -4.35
N GLU A 175 -5.95 14.85 -5.34
CA GLU A 175 -6.76 13.86 -6.05
C GLU A 175 -7.14 12.69 -5.15
N VAL A 176 -6.19 12.21 -4.34
CA VAL A 176 -6.40 11.15 -3.35
C VAL A 176 -7.44 11.57 -2.30
N ARG A 177 -7.33 12.79 -1.78
CA ARG A 177 -8.33 13.35 -0.84
C ARG A 177 -9.73 13.39 -1.46
N TYR A 178 -9.82 13.82 -2.71
CA TYR A 178 -11.09 13.92 -3.41
C TYR A 178 -11.76 12.54 -3.57
N VAL A 179 -11.04 11.58 -4.15
CA VAL A 179 -11.62 10.26 -4.42
C VAL A 179 -11.94 9.50 -3.14
N LEU A 180 -11.08 9.58 -2.11
CA LEU A 180 -11.36 8.98 -0.79
C LEU A 180 -12.58 9.62 -0.14
N GLY A 181 -12.75 10.94 -0.23
CA GLY A 181 -13.93 11.64 0.28
C GLY A 181 -15.22 11.12 -0.35
N GLN A 182 -15.25 10.95 -1.67
CA GLN A 182 -16.38 10.38 -2.39
C GLN A 182 -16.62 8.91 -2.02
N PHE A 183 -15.55 8.11 -1.98
CA PHE A 183 -15.62 6.68 -1.70
C PHE A 183 -16.12 6.40 -0.28
N TYR A 184 -15.52 7.02 0.73
CA TYR A 184 -15.89 6.86 2.13
C TYR A 184 -17.31 7.38 2.41
N SER A 185 -17.69 8.53 1.84
CA SER A 185 -19.04 9.06 1.94
C SER A 185 -20.09 8.11 1.36
N ALA A 186 -19.80 7.49 0.21
CA ALA A 186 -20.70 6.51 -0.40
C ALA A 186 -20.87 5.25 0.45
N LEU A 187 -19.81 4.83 1.16
CA LEU A 187 -19.84 3.71 2.10
C LEU A 187 -20.50 4.05 3.45
N GLY A 188 -20.79 5.33 3.73
CA GLY A 188 -21.26 5.80 5.04
C GLY A 188 -20.17 5.75 6.12
N LEU A 189 -18.90 5.79 5.74
CA LEU A 189 -17.75 5.74 6.64
C LEU A 189 -17.14 7.14 6.85
N PRO A 190 -16.60 7.43 8.06
CA PRO A 190 -15.97 8.70 8.32
C PRO A 190 -14.63 8.85 7.59
N PHE A 191 -14.36 10.04 7.09
CA PHE A 191 -13.05 10.44 6.56
C PHE A 191 -12.86 11.95 6.70
N ARG A 192 -11.70 12.35 7.21
CA ARG A 192 -11.27 13.75 7.35
C ARG A 192 -10.25 14.08 6.24
N PRO A 193 -10.62 14.83 5.20
CA PRO A 193 -9.70 15.15 4.09
C PRO A 193 -8.39 15.82 4.55
N GLY A 194 -8.42 16.62 5.61
CA GLY A 194 -7.24 17.25 6.20
C GLY A 194 -6.28 16.29 6.91
N SER A 195 -6.60 14.98 6.97
CA SER A 195 -5.65 13.96 7.44
C SER A 195 -4.64 13.52 6.38
N VAL A 196 -4.69 14.08 5.18
CA VAL A 196 -3.82 13.74 4.04
C VAL A 196 -3.24 15.03 3.48
N ASP A 197 -1.92 15.08 3.27
CA ASP A 197 -1.22 16.20 2.64
C ASP A 197 0.06 15.72 1.94
N ASP A 198 0.64 16.59 1.09
CA ASP A 198 1.88 16.32 0.37
C ASP A 198 3.08 16.31 1.33
N LEU A 199 4.08 15.48 1.02
CA LEU A 199 5.38 15.54 1.67
C LEU A 199 6.22 16.72 1.14
N PRO A 200 7.19 17.21 1.92
CA PRO A 200 8.12 18.25 1.45
C PRO A 200 9.16 17.74 0.43
N ALA A 201 9.01 16.51 -0.06
CA ALA A 201 9.93 15.84 -0.97
C ALA A 201 9.19 15.13 -2.10
N GLY A 202 9.81 15.01 -3.27
CA GLY A 202 9.26 14.26 -4.39
C GLY A 202 9.46 12.74 -4.26
N VAL A 203 8.72 11.96 -5.05
CA VAL A 203 8.71 10.48 -5.04
C VAL A 203 10.13 9.91 -5.13
N ARG A 204 10.98 10.40 -6.04
CA ARG A 204 12.35 9.90 -6.19
C ARG A 204 13.16 10.01 -4.88
N ARG A 205 13.08 11.13 -4.18
CA ARG A 205 13.81 11.32 -2.92
C ARG A 205 13.30 10.40 -1.81
N VAL A 206 11.99 10.09 -1.80
CA VAL A 206 11.42 9.11 -0.86
C VAL A 206 11.87 7.69 -1.21
N VAL A 207 11.97 7.32 -2.49
CA VAL A 207 12.54 6.03 -2.93
C VAL A 207 13.98 5.89 -2.46
N GLU A 208 14.81 6.92 -2.66
CA GLU A 208 16.21 6.95 -2.19
C GLU A 208 16.28 6.76 -0.67
N ALA A 209 15.49 7.52 0.09
CA ALA A 209 15.46 7.44 1.56
C ALA A 209 15.02 6.06 2.08
N LEU A 210 14.03 5.43 1.44
CA LEU A 210 13.61 4.06 1.75
C LEU A 210 14.71 3.05 1.44
N SER A 211 15.37 3.19 0.28
CA SER A 211 16.45 2.29 -0.13
C SER A 211 17.66 2.40 0.80
N GLU A 212 18.03 3.61 1.19
CA GLU A 212 19.06 3.88 2.19
C GLU A 212 18.72 3.21 3.52
N GLU A 213 17.51 3.43 4.04
CA GLU A 213 17.08 2.87 5.33
C GLU A 213 17.03 1.34 5.32
N VAL A 214 16.51 0.74 4.24
CA VAL A 214 16.50 -0.72 4.05
C VAL A 214 17.92 -1.27 3.92
N GLY A 215 18.80 -0.59 3.18
CA GLY A 215 20.20 -0.95 3.02
C GLY A 215 20.95 -0.98 4.34
N GLU A 216 20.83 0.11 5.14
CA GLU A 216 21.50 0.23 6.44
C GLU A 216 20.96 -0.78 7.46
N ARG A 217 19.64 -0.96 7.50
CA ARG A 217 18.99 -1.81 8.51
C ARG A 217 19.17 -3.31 8.26
N TYR A 218 19.15 -3.74 7.01
CA TYR A 218 19.11 -5.16 6.65
C TYR A 218 20.31 -5.64 5.80
N GLY A 219 21.27 -4.76 5.51
CA GLY A 219 22.38 -5.09 4.60
C GLY A 219 21.87 -5.46 3.21
N ALA A 220 20.84 -4.76 2.73
CA ALA A 220 20.18 -5.11 1.49
C ALA A 220 21.00 -4.66 0.28
N VAL A 221 20.94 -5.44 -0.79
CA VAL A 221 21.60 -5.18 -2.08
C VAL A 221 20.58 -5.07 -3.19
N GLU A 222 20.90 -4.33 -4.22
CA GLU A 222 20.04 -4.21 -5.40
C GLU A 222 19.84 -5.57 -6.08
N GLY A 223 18.60 -5.90 -6.39
CA GLY A 223 18.18 -7.10 -7.09
C GLY A 223 17.45 -6.77 -8.39
N SER A 224 16.99 -7.79 -9.09
CA SER A 224 16.23 -7.61 -10.33
C SER A 224 14.94 -8.43 -10.32
N ILE A 225 13.93 -7.92 -11.03
CA ILE A 225 12.65 -8.60 -11.25
C ILE A 225 12.78 -9.42 -12.54
N GLY A 226 12.71 -10.75 -12.40
CA GLY A 226 12.84 -11.66 -13.54
C GLY A 226 11.61 -11.72 -14.43
N ALA A 227 11.77 -12.28 -15.63
CA ALA A 227 10.67 -12.46 -16.59
C ALA A 227 9.52 -13.31 -16.02
N GLU A 228 9.84 -14.40 -15.31
CA GLU A 228 8.84 -15.28 -14.67
C GLU A 228 7.99 -14.52 -13.64
N THR A 229 8.63 -13.63 -12.84
CA THR A 229 7.93 -12.77 -11.88
C THR A 229 6.95 -11.84 -12.59
N PHE A 230 7.34 -11.22 -13.72
CA PHE A 230 6.45 -10.37 -14.51
C PHE A 230 5.34 -11.17 -15.22
N GLU A 231 5.59 -12.37 -15.71
CA GLU A 231 4.56 -13.25 -16.27
C GLU A 231 3.53 -13.61 -15.21
N ARG A 232 3.99 -13.99 -14.02
CA ARG A 232 3.10 -14.26 -12.89
C ARG A 232 2.30 -13.03 -12.50
N THR A 233 2.93 -11.87 -12.43
CA THR A 233 2.27 -10.57 -12.17
C THR A 233 1.09 -10.35 -13.11
N ARG A 234 1.32 -10.45 -14.43
CA ARG A 234 0.27 -10.24 -15.44
C ARG A 234 -0.85 -11.28 -15.36
N SER A 235 -0.54 -12.53 -15.05
CA SER A 235 -1.54 -13.60 -14.89
C SER A 235 -2.50 -13.37 -13.72
N LEU A 236 -2.16 -12.48 -12.79
CA LEU A 236 -2.97 -12.16 -11.62
C LEU A 236 -3.86 -10.93 -11.79
N ARG A 237 -3.80 -10.19 -12.90
CA ARG A 237 -4.53 -8.92 -13.10
C ARG A 237 -6.03 -9.06 -12.80
N GLU A 238 -6.70 -10.04 -13.41
CA GLU A 238 -8.13 -10.25 -13.23
C GLU A 238 -8.52 -10.58 -11.78
N HIS A 239 -7.60 -11.15 -11.00
CA HIS A 239 -7.83 -11.49 -9.61
C HIS A 239 -8.12 -10.27 -8.71
N TRP A 240 -7.62 -9.11 -9.10
CA TRP A 240 -7.71 -7.89 -8.29
C TRP A 240 -8.89 -7.00 -8.68
N ARG A 241 -9.50 -7.24 -9.84
CA ARG A 241 -10.61 -6.43 -10.34
C ARG A 241 -11.89 -6.69 -9.55
N VAL A 242 -12.70 -5.64 -9.40
CA VAL A 242 -14.07 -5.78 -8.93
C VAL A 242 -14.85 -6.52 -9.99
N ILE A 243 -15.42 -7.68 -9.64
CA ILE A 243 -16.37 -8.38 -10.52
C ILE A 243 -17.69 -7.62 -10.39
N PRO A 244 -18.23 -7.01 -11.47
CA PRO A 244 -19.55 -6.41 -11.41
C PRO A 244 -20.56 -7.50 -11.05
N GLU A 245 -21.41 -7.27 -10.04
CA GLU A 245 -22.53 -8.17 -9.79
C GLU A 245 -23.39 -8.22 -11.07
N ALA A 246 -23.55 -9.41 -11.64
CA ALA A 246 -24.46 -9.64 -12.76
C ALA A 246 -25.88 -9.36 -12.24
N GLY A 247 -26.42 -8.16 -12.51
CA GLY A 247 -27.83 -7.89 -12.25
C GLY A 247 -28.23 -6.64 -11.49
N SER A 248 -27.38 -5.66 -11.23
CA SER A 248 -27.87 -4.33 -10.84
C SER A 248 -28.15 -3.47 -12.08
N SER A 249 -29.24 -3.78 -12.75
CA SER A 249 -29.87 -2.84 -13.67
C SER A 249 -30.28 -1.58 -12.91
N LEU A 250 -29.96 -0.44 -13.48
CA LEU A 250 -30.28 0.93 -13.13
C LEU A 250 -31.68 1.14 -12.54
#